data_5bdafedd00beb6a1f2967fc747b1d7bf
#
_entry.id   5bdafedd00beb6a1f2967fc747b1d7bf
#
_cell.length_a   1.000
_cell.length_b   1.000
_cell.length_c   1.000
_cell.angle_alpha   90.00
_cell.angle_beta   90.00
_cell.angle_gamma   90.00
#
_symmetry.space_group_name_H-M   'P 1'
#
loop_
_entity.id
_entity.type
_entity.pdbx_description
1 polymer ?
#
loop_
_entity_poly.entity_id
_entity_poly.type
_entity_poly.pdbx_seq_one_letter_code
_entity_poly.pdbx_strand_id
1 'polypeptide(L)'
;MKNILIITHDIPSNSVGATIPFYHMINNIKEDYNLTLVSFTTQKYTKPDITTYSINIHEYKTLQKQLTYTLKNMISFNNLKTRSLLNYYYKPEMDRLIQETIKKENIELIITDLPMAIYTKNNKLPKIVYAFDAVSAYNKDMSQKAETFSGKIYWYLQYKKMQRYEKIYNNYDVCLVVNKRDKKLLEKHIKNTPIKVVPNGVDTTYFTPKKDNIKSKKLVFLGDMKTPPNIDAINYFCKEIYPLILEKQSIELFIVGRNPTDEILKLNDNKYITVTNEVADVRDYLDKNTIFIAPMISGIGIKNKILEAMAMQLPVITTLNGVNGIDAINNKHLVIASNTKEFVDYIILLYQDPKLCDVIGSNARLFVEKYYSWSNVSEIIKKQIDLISK
;
A
#
# COMPACT_ATOMS: atom_id res chain seq x y z
N MET A 1 30.35 -4.70 6.64
CA MET A 1 28.91 -4.49 6.39
C MET A 1 28.25 -5.86 6.43
N LYS A 2 27.03 -5.98 6.97
CA LYS A 2 26.25 -7.23 7.02
C LYS A 2 25.71 -7.60 5.67
N ASN A 3 25.72 -8.91 5.35
CA ASN A 3 25.16 -9.45 4.12
C ASN A 3 23.69 -9.81 4.33
N ILE A 4 22.78 -9.06 3.70
CA ILE A 4 21.34 -9.21 3.86
C ILE A 4 20.71 -9.69 2.55
N LEU A 5 19.93 -10.77 2.63
CA LEU A 5 19.13 -11.27 1.53
C LEU A 5 17.71 -10.69 1.61
N ILE A 6 17.29 -9.99 0.57
CA ILE A 6 15.93 -9.50 0.39
C ILE A 6 15.24 -10.42 -0.61
N ILE A 7 14.05 -10.93 -0.23
CA ILE A 7 13.27 -11.83 -1.09
C ILE A 7 11.90 -11.24 -1.31
N THR A 8 11.56 -10.95 -2.57
CA THR A 8 10.29 -10.33 -2.94
C THR A 8 9.57 -11.09 -4.05
N HIS A 9 8.24 -10.97 -4.07
CA HIS A 9 7.41 -11.62 -5.08
C HIS A 9 7.51 -10.99 -6.47
N ASP A 10 8.04 -9.79 -6.58
CA ASP A 10 8.37 -9.10 -7.83
C ASP A 10 9.53 -8.13 -7.59
N ILE A 11 10.20 -7.68 -8.67
CA ILE A 11 11.31 -6.73 -8.56
C ILE A 11 10.79 -5.41 -7.99
N PRO A 12 11.41 -4.91 -6.90
CA PRO A 12 11.01 -3.64 -6.29
C PRO A 12 11.13 -2.46 -7.24
N SER A 13 10.06 -1.68 -7.35
CA SER A 13 10.00 -0.48 -8.18
C SER A 13 9.18 0.61 -7.49
N ASN A 14 9.38 1.86 -7.90
CA ASN A 14 8.61 3.01 -7.40
C ASN A 14 7.21 3.15 -8.05
N SER A 15 6.84 2.28 -8.99
CA SER A 15 5.59 2.35 -9.77
C SER A 15 4.57 1.27 -9.42
N VAL A 16 4.98 0.20 -8.72
CA VAL A 16 4.11 -0.93 -8.35
C VAL A 16 3.84 -0.92 -6.86
N GLY A 17 2.61 -0.63 -6.46
CA GLY A 17 2.22 -0.35 -5.08
C GLY A 17 2.70 -1.35 -4.02
N ALA A 18 2.61 -2.66 -4.30
CA ALA A 18 3.05 -3.69 -3.37
C ALA A 18 4.57 -3.78 -3.16
N THR A 19 5.37 -3.25 -4.09
CA THR A 19 6.84 -3.31 -4.05
C THR A 19 7.50 -1.98 -3.66
N ILE A 20 6.75 -0.87 -3.65
CA ILE A 20 7.24 0.46 -3.29
C ILE A 20 8.00 0.48 -1.95
N PRO A 21 7.51 -0.15 -0.86
CA PRO A 21 8.22 -0.15 0.41
C PRO A 21 9.61 -0.79 0.33
N PHE A 22 9.74 -1.88 -0.44
CA PHE A 22 11.04 -2.53 -0.66
C PHE A 22 11.98 -1.70 -1.53
N TYR A 23 11.45 -1.02 -2.55
CA TYR A 23 12.23 -0.10 -3.38
C TYR A 23 12.88 1.00 -2.53
N HIS A 24 12.09 1.69 -1.71
CA HIS A 24 12.61 2.74 -0.85
C HIS A 24 13.49 2.20 0.28
N MET A 25 13.13 1.06 0.89
CA MET A 25 13.98 0.40 1.88
C MET A 25 15.37 0.13 1.30
N ILE A 26 15.46 -0.53 0.15
CA ILE A 26 16.74 -0.85 -0.52
C ILE A 26 17.57 0.44 -0.73
N ASN A 27 16.97 1.46 -1.32
CA ASN A 27 17.68 2.70 -1.63
C ASN A 27 18.17 3.45 -0.38
N ASN A 28 17.48 3.31 0.74
CA ASN A 28 17.85 3.99 1.99
C ASN A 28 18.83 3.21 2.88
N ILE A 29 18.99 1.88 2.65
CA ILE A 29 19.87 1.07 3.50
C ILE A 29 21.06 0.46 2.76
N LYS A 30 21.16 0.58 1.44
CA LYS A 30 22.22 -0.03 0.61
C LYS A 30 23.64 0.47 0.93
N GLU A 31 23.76 1.65 1.52
CA GLU A 31 25.06 2.18 1.96
C GLU A 31 25.50 1.63 3.33
N ASP A 32 24.56 1.04 4.11
CA ASP A 32 24.84 0.52 5.44
C ASP A 32 25.04 -1.00 5.45
N TYR A 33 24.50 -1.71 4.42
CA TYR A 33 24.49 -3.18 4.33
C TYR A 33 24.82 -3.66 2.92
N ASN A 34 25.47 -4.83 2.82
CA ASN A 34 25.62 -5.54 1.55
C ASN A 34 24.29 -6.23 1.20
N LEU A 35 23.56 -5.70 0.25
CA LEU A 35 22.24 -6.19 -0.11
C LEU A 35 22.30 -7.13 -1.32
N THR A 36 21.62 -8.26 -1.22
CA THR A 36 21.33 -9.17 -2.33
C THR A 36 19.83 -9.33 -2.46
N LEU A 37 19.30 -9.20 -3.68
CA LEU A 37 17.88 -9.38 -3.99
C LEU A 37 17.67 -10.71 -4.72
N VAL A 38 16.69 -11.50 -4.25
CA VAL A 38 16.12 -12.63 -4.99
C VAL A 38 14.64 -12.37 -5.21
N SER A 39 14.18 -12.46 -6.46
CA SER A 39 12.82 -12.08 -6.80
C SER A 39 12.29 -12.87 -8.01
N PHE A 40 10.97 -12.99 -8.15
CA PHE A 40 10.40 -13.23 -9.45
C PHE A 40 10.47 -11.93 -10.28
N THR A 41 10.40 -12.09 -11.61
CA THR A 41 10.21 -10.96 -12.51
C THR A 41 9.00 -11.22 -13.38
N THR A 42 8.11 -10.24 -13.46
CA THR A 42 6.91 -10.29 -14.28
C THR A 42 7.04 -9.44 -15.53
N GLN A 43 7.95 -8.48 -15.55
CA GLN A 43 8.18 -7.51 -16.62
C GLN A 43 9.66 -7.12 -16.70
N LYS A 44 10.06 -6.39 -17.77
CA LYS A 44 11.38 -5.76 -17.88
C LYS A 44 11.43 -4.50 -17.01
N TYR A 45 11.68 -4.66 -15.71
CA TYR A 45 11.97 -3.52 -14.84
C TYR A 45 13.47 -3.22 -14.78
N THR A 46 13.81 -1.98 -14.53
CA THR A 46 15.17 -1.60 -14.16
C THR A 46 15.50 -2.27 -12.83
N LYS A 47 16.52 -3.13 -12.82
CA LYS A 47 16.99 -3.78 -11.59
C LYS A 47 17.50 -2.73 -10.61
N PRO A 48 17.28 -2.88 -9.30
CA PRO A 48 17.94 -2.05 -8.31
C PRO A 48 19.46 -2.14 -8.46
N ASP A 49 20.17 -1.10 -8.07
CA ASP A 49 21.64 -1.05 -8.05
C ASP A 49 22.20 -1.88 -6.88
N ILE A 50 21.91 -3.17 -6.89
CA ILE A 50 22.39 -4.18 -5.94
C ILE A 50 22.48 -5.54 -6.66
N THR A 51 23.21 -6.48 -6.08
CA THR A 51 23.27 -7.86 -6.60
C THR A 51 21.86 -8.46 -6.68
N THR A 52 21.42 -8.83 -7.88
CA THR A 52 20.05 -9.28 -8.11
C THR A 52 20.00 -10.59 -8.90
N TYR A 53 19.31 -11.59 -8.32
CA TYR A 53 18.96 -12.86 -8.93
C TYR A 53 17.46 -12.92 -9.17
N SER A 54 17.00 -13.36 -10.34
CA SER A 54 15.56 -13.40 -10.62
C SER A 54 15.16 -14.58 -11.51
N ILE A 55 13.92 -15.03 -11.31
CA ILE A 55 13.27 -16.06 -12.14
C ILE A 55 12.07 -15.43 -12.84
N ASN A 56 11.97 -15.60 -14.17
CA ASN A 56 10.84 -15.12 -14.93
C ASN A 56 9.59 -15.98 -14.65
N ILE A 57 8.60 -15.42 -14.00
CA ILE A 57 7.39 -16.14 -13.63
C ILE A 57 6.51 -16.46 -14.86
N HIS A 58 6.64 -15.72 -15.96
CA HIS A 58 5.88 -15.96 -17.20
C HIS A 58 6.29 -17.23 -17.93
N GLU A 59 7.51 -17.74 -17.75
CA GLU A 59 7.96 -19.01 -18.33
C GLU A 59 7.12 -20.21 -17.79
N TYR A 60 6.41 -20.02 -16.69
CA TYR A 60 5.50 -21.01 -16.08
C TYR A 60 4.03 -20.87 -16.51
N LYS A 61 3.69 -19.90 -17.34
CA LYS A 61 2.30 -19.66 -17.81
C LYS A 61 1.85 -20.52 -18.99
N THR A 62 2.68 -21.42 -19.52
CA THR A 62 2.20 -22.33 -20.57
C THR A 62 1.08 -23.23 -20.05
N LEU A 63 -0.06 -23.23 -20.73
CA LEU A 63 -1.31 -23.94 -20.36
C LEU A 63 -1.06 -25.43 -19.97
N GLN A 64 -0.10 -26.10 -20.62
CA GLN A 64 0.25 -27.49 -20.36
C GLN A 64 0.91 -27.71 -18.99
N LYS A 65 1.74 -26.77 -18.53
CA LYS A 65 2.36 -26.83 -17.20
C LYS A 65 1.35 -26.45 -16.10
N GLN A 66 0.40 -25.59 -16.39
CA GLN A 66 -0.68 -25.25 -15.47
C GLN A 66 -1.64 -26.44 -15.28
N LEU A 67 -2.00 -27.18 -16.33
CA LEU A 67 -2.86 -28.37 -16.28
C LEU A 67 -2.22 -29.52 -15.50
N THR A 68 -0.93 -29.83 -15.76
CA THR A 68 -0.21 -30.90 -15.03
C THR A 68 0.00 -30.55 -13.55
N TYR A 69 0.24 -29.30 -13.25
CA TYR A 69 0.37 -28.80 -11.86
C TYR A 69 -0.99 -28.78 -11.17
N THR A 70 -2.05 -28.44 -11.90
CA THR A 70 -3.44 -28.45 -11.40
C THR A 70 -3.94 -29.87 -11.15
N LEU A 71 -3.68 -30.82 -12.04
CA LEU A 71 -4.07 -32.23 -11.89
C LEU A 71 -3.31 -32.93 -10.76
N LYS A 72 -1.99 -32.77 -10.64
CA LYS A 72 -1.22 -33.30 -9.50
C LYS A 72 -1.71 -32.74 -8.16
N ASN A 73 -2.13 -31.49 -8.11
CA ASN A 73 -2.69 -30.86 -6.91
C ASN A 73 -4.16 -31.21 -6.64
N MET A 74 -4.93 -31.66 -7.65
CA MET A 74 -6.30 -32.15 -7.46
C MET A 74 -6.35 -33.51 -6.76
N ILE A 75 -5.36 -34.37 -6.97
CA ILE A 75 -5.32 -35.73 -6.43
C ILE A 75 -4.86 -35.78 -4.97
N SER A 76 -4.19 -34.78 -4.47
CA SER A 76 -3.75 -34.70 -3.07
C SER A 76 -4.77 -33.93 -2.20
N PHE A 77 -5.64 -34.65 -1.53
CA PHE A 77 -6.62 -34.12 -0.55
C PHE A 77 -5.95 -33.28 0.57
N ASN A 78 -4.66 -33.51 0.85
CA ASN A 78 -3.86 -32.70 1.77
C ASN A 78 -3.48 -31.32 1.22
N ASN A 79 -3.59 -31.09 -0.09
CA ASN A 79 -3.23 -29.81 -0.75
C ASN A 79 -4.44 -28.87 -0.99
N LEU A 80 -5.64 -29.19 -0.54
CA LEU A 80 -6.74 -28.23 -0.41
C LEU A 80 -6.35 -27.02 0.47
N LYS A 81 -5.17 -27.12 1.12
CA LYS A 81 -4.67 -26.14 2.06
C LYS A 81 -4.12 -24.86 1.45
N THR A 82 -3.84 -24.76 0.14
CA THR A 82 -3.04 -23.64 -0.39
C THR A 82 -3.38 -23.13 -1.80
N ARG A 83 -4.57 -23.41 -2.37
CA ARG A 83 -4.99 -22.88 -3.68
C ARG A 83 -5.37 -21.39 -3.64
N SER A 84 -4.54 -20.55 -3.02
CA SER A 84 -4.63 -19.10 -3.03
C SER A 84 -3.41 -18.52 -3.78
N LEU A 85 -3.29 -17.21 -3.79
CA LEU A 85 -2.12 -16.44 -4.27
C LEU A 85 -0.77 -17.12 -3.99
N LEU A 86 -0.66 -17.87 -2.89
CA LEU A 86 0.54 -18.51 -2.39
C LEU A 86 1.04 -19.67 -3.27
N ASN A 87 0.14 -20.48 -3.85
CA ASN A 87 0.54 -21.53 -4.80
C ASN A 87 1.06 -20.96 -6.11
N TYR A 88 0.63 -19.76 -6.46
CA TYR A 88 1.13 -19.07 -7.64
C TYR A 88 2.63 -18.77 -7.50
N TYR A 89 3.08 -18.37 -6.29
CA TYR A 89 4.46 -17.99 -6.04
C TYR A 89 5.35 -19.16 -5.59
N TYR A 90 4.83 -20.32 -5.17
CA TYR A 90 5.68 -21.43 -4.77
C TYR A 90 6.22 -22.21 -5.99
N LYS A 91 7.54 -22.17 -6.21
CA LYS A 91 8.28 -22.87 -7.25
C LYS A 91 9.55 -23.50 -6.66
N PRO A 92 9.82 -24.81 -6.91
CA PRO A 92 11.03 -25.47 -6.40
C PRO A 92 12.33 -24.81 -6.87
N GLU A 93 12.32 -24.21 -8.06
CA GLU A 93 13.47 -23.50 -8.63
C GLU A 93 13.81 -22.24 -7.83
N MET A 94 12.79 -21.53 -7.35
CA MET A 94 12.98 -20.37 -6.48
C MET A 94 13.57 -20.79 -5.12
N ASP A 95 13.09 -21.90 -4.55
CA ASP A 95 13.67 -22.44 -3.31
C ASP A 95 15.15 -22.78 -3.49
N ARG A 96 15.51 -23.44 -4.58
CA ARG A 96 16.89 -23.75 -4.94
C ARG A 96 17.74 -22.47 -5.07
N LEU A 97 17.26 -21.51 -5.84
CA LEU A 97 17.96 -20.23 -6.05
C LEU A 97 18.22 -19.52 -4.72
N ILE A 98 17.23 -19.49 -3.82
CA ILE A 98 17.37 -18.87 -2.48
C ILE A 98 18.46 -19.59 -1.67
N GLN A 99 18.43 -20.94 -1.62
CA GLN A 99 19.42 -21.71 -0.85
C GLN A 99 20.85 -21.57 -1.41
N GLU A 100 21.01 -21.53 -2.73
CA GLU A 100 22.29 -21.30 -3.39
C GLU A 100 22.81 -19.88 -3.11
N THR A 101 21.94 -18.88 -3.19
CA THR A 101 22.27 -17.48 -2.92
C THR A 101 22.72 -17.29 -1.46
N ILE A 102 22.02 -17.90 -0.51
CA ILE A 102 22.38 -17.81 0.92
C ILE A 102 23.83 -18.27 1.13
N LYS A 103 24.24 -19.36 0.48
CA LYS A 103 25.61 -19.89 0.62
C LYS A 103 26.63 -19.05 -0.14
N LYS A 104 26.31 -18.69 -1.39
CA LYS A 104 27.22 -17.96 -2.29
C LYS A 104 27.57 -16.57 -1.77
N GLU A 105 26.57 -15.84 -1.29
CA GLU A 105 26.70 -14.44 -0.85
C GLU A 105 26.97 -14.34 0.68
N ASN A 106 27.19 -15.47 1.36
CA ASN A 106 27.44 -15.52 2.81
C ASN A 106 26.40 -14.74 3.62
N ILE A 107 25.10 -14.99 3.34
CA ILE A 107 23.99 -14.23 3.94
C ILE A 107 23.92 -14.44 5.46
N GLU A 108 23.75 -13.35 6.19
CA GLU A 108 23.66 -13.32 7.65
C GLU A 108 22.24 -13.01 8.16
N LEU A 109 21.39 -12.38 7.31
CA LEU A 109 20.01 -12.03 7.66
C LEU A 109 19.11 -12.07 6.43
N ILE A 110 17.85 -12.42 6.62
CA ILE A 110 16.84 -12.51 5.55
C ILE A 110 15.70 -11.52 5.82
N ILE A 111 15.30 -10.77 4.81
CA ILE A 111 14.06 -9.97 4.80
C ILE A 111 13.18 -10.46 3.66
N THR A 112 11.95 -10.83 3.95
CA THR A 112 11.04 -11.36 2.93
C THR A 112 9.67 -10.71 3.01
N ASP A 113 8.99 -10.60 1.87
CA ASP A 113 7.59 -10.22 1.83
C ASP A 113 6.66 -11.41 2.13
N LEU A 114 5.37 -11.09 2.29
CA LEU A 114 4.33 -12.06 2.64
C LEU A 114 4.30 -13.29 1.70
N PRO A 115 4.24 -13.15 0.36
CA PRO A 115 4.12 -14.32 -0.52
C PRO A 115 5.35 -15.24 -0.49
N MET A 116 6.53 -14.66 -0.20
CA MET A 116 7.81 -15.37 -0.24
C MET A 116 8.20 -15.99 1.12
N ALA A 117 7.47 -15.70 2.18
CA ALA A 117 7.77 -16.21 3.53
C ALA A 117 7.80 -17.75 3.62
N ILE A 118 7.08 -18.44 2.73
CA ILE A 118 7.06 -19.91 2.67
C ILE A 118 8.45 -20.52 2.45
N TYR A 119 9.34 -19.84 1.73
CA TYR A 119 10.68 -20.32 1.36
C TYR A 119 11.68 -20.29 2.50
N THR A 120 11.49 -19.36 3.44
CA THR A 120 12.48 -19.12 4.50
C THR A 120 12.00 -19.51 5.89
N LYS A 121 10.77 -19.99 6.03
CA LYS A 121 10.16 -20.36 7.32
C LYS A 121 10.99 -21.32 8.16
N ASN A 122 11.74 -22.24 7.54
CA ASN A 122 12.57 -23.25 8.22
C ASN A 122 14.06 -22.86 8.23
N ASN A 123 14.44 -21.72 7.65
CA ASN A 123 15.83 -21.25 7.68
C ASN A 123 16.19 -20.82 9.11
N LYS A 124 17.44 -21.04 9.52
CA LYS A 124 17.93 -20.75 10.88
C LYS A 124 18.54 -19.34 11.02
N LEU A 125 18.78 -18.65 9.90
CA LEU A 125 19.30 -17.28 9.95
C LEU A 125 18.28 -16.35 10.57
N PRO A 126 18.73 -15.26 11.21
CA PRO A 126 17.87 -14.16 11.63
C PRO A 126 17.00 -13.68 10.45
N LYS A 127 15.71 -13.50 10.67
CA LYS A 127 14.80 -13.21 9.56
C LYS A 127 13.60 -12.35 9.94
N ILE A 128 13.30 -11.44 9.05
CA ILE A 128 12.17 -10.51 9.12
C ILE A 128 11.16 -10.87 8.04
N VAL A 129 9.88 -10.95 8.39
CA VAL A 129 8.79 -10.96 7.41
C VAL A 129 8.10 -9.60 7.38
N TYR A 130 8.01 -9.00 6.20
CA TYR A 130 7.21 -7.80 5.96
C TYR A 130 5.85 -8.22 5.42
N ALA A 131 4.90 -8.37 6.32
CA ALA A 131 3.56 -8.87 6.03
C ALA A 131 2.66 -7.80 5.39
N PHE A 132 2.99 -6.51 5.53
CA PHE A 132 2.20 -5.34 5.17
C PHE A 132 0.87 -5.29 5.94
N ASP A 133 -0.12 -6.07 5.52
CA ASP A 133 -1.48 -6.07 6.02
C ASP A 133 -1.87 -7.43 6.63
N ALA A 134 -2.89 -7.45 7.47
CA ALA A 134 -3.54 -8.67 7.95
C ALA A 134 -4.51 -9.21 6.90
N VAL A 135 -4.00 -9.88 5.86
CA VAL A 135 -4.78 -10.32 4.70
C VAL A 135 -5.90 -11.27 5.09
N SER A 136 -5.71 -12.11 6.13
CA SER A 136 -6.78 -12.96 6.64
C SER A 136 -7.96 -12.15 7.15
N ALA A 137 -7.72 -11.01 7.79
CA ALA A 137 -8.80 -10.14 8.27
C ALA A 137 -9.59 -9.50 7.13
N TYR A 138 -8.91 -9.09 6.04
CA TYR A 138 -9.59 -8.64 4.84
C TYR A 138 -10.51 -9.72 4.25
N ASN A 139 -10.01 -10.94 4.10
CA ASN A 139 -10.81 -12.05 3.60
C ASN A 139 -12.04 -12.35 4.50
N LYS A 140 -11.88 -12.16 5.81
CA LYS A 140 -12.98 -12.28 6.77
C LYS A 140 -14.03 -11.20 6.54
N ASP A 141 -13.63 -9.94 6.40
CA ASP A 141 -14.54 -8.83 6.11
C ASP A 141 -15.29 -9.07 4.79
N MET A 142 -14.60 -9.55 3.75
CA MET A 142 -15.22 -9.90 2.46
C MET A 142 -16.24 -11.03 2.60
N SER A 143 -15.98 -12.02 3.47
CA SER A 143 -16.94 -13.09 3.73
C SER A 143 -18.25 -12.60 4.39
N GLN A 144 -18.17 -11.54 5.18
CA GLN A 144 -19.33 -10.93 5.82
C GLN A 144 -20.13 -10.04 4.86
N LYS A 145 -19.44 -9.36 3.93
CA LYS A 145 -20.03 -8.42 2.97
C LYS A 145 -20.54 -9.07 1.69
N ALA A 146 -20.12 -10.30 1.39
CA ALA A 146 -20.53 -10.98 0.17
C ALA A 146 -22.07 -11.18 0.12
N GLU A 147 -22.67 -10.80 -0.99
CA GLU A 147 -24.13 -10.85 -1.18
C GLU A 147 -24.63 -12.29 -1.36
N THR A 148 -23.86 -13.12 -2.07
CA THR A 148 -24.24 -14.50 -2.37
C THR A 148 -23.72 -15.50 -1.32
N PHE A 149 -24.48 -16.55 -1.06
CA PHE A 149 -24.07 -17.63 -0.15
C PHE A 149 -22.76 -18.30 -0.60
N SER A 150 -22.61 -18.55 -1.89
CA SER A 150 -21.37 -19.09 -2.47
C SER A 150 -20.18 -18.15 -2.29
N GLY A 151 -20.39 -16.84 -2.42
CA GLY A 151 -19.40 -15.80 -2.15
C GLY A 151 -18.97 -15.80 -0.68
N LYS A 152 -19.93 -15.92 0.26
CA LYS A 152 -19.63 -16.02 1.71
C LYS A 152 -18.74 -17.22 2.01
N ILE A 153 -19.09 -18.40 1.46
CA ILE A 153 -18.29 -19.62 1.63
C ILE A 153 -16.90 -19.46 1.02
N TYR A 154 -16.81 -18.94 -0.21
CA TYR A 154 -15.52 -18.72 -0.88
C TYR A 154 -14.58 -17.86 -0.04
N TRP A 155 -15.03 -16.68 0.39
CA TRP A 155 -14.21 -15.76 1.18
C TRP A 155 -13.90 -16.31 2.59
N TYR A 156 -14.81 -17.06 3.20
CA TYR A 156 -14.53 -17.73 4.47
C TYR A 156 -13.44 -18.80 4.32
N LEU A 157 -13.44 -19.56 3.25
CA LEU A 157 -12.36 -20.51 2.96
C LEU A 157 -11.03 -19.80 2.71
N GLN A 158 -11.03 -18.67 1.97
CA GLN A 158 -9.84 -17.84 1.79
C GLN A 158 -9.33 -17.28 3.12
N TYR A 159 -10.22 -16.80 4.00
CA TYR A 159 -9.88 -16.40 5.35
C TYR A 159 -9.15 -17.50 6.12
N LYS A 160 -9.71 -18.69 6.18
CA LYS A 160 -9.11 -19.83 6.90
C LYS A 160 -7.76 -20.26 6.33
N LYS A 161 -7.60 -20.21 5.02
CA LYS A 161 -6.34 -20.51 4.34
C LYS A 161 -5.27 -19.47 4.69
N MET A 162 -5.60 -18.19 4.57
CA MET A 162 -4.68 -17.12 4.86
C MET A 162 -4.28 -17.10 6.34
N GLN A 163 -5.23 -17.29 7.25
CA GLN A 163 -4.93 -17.38 8.68
C GLN A 163 -3.95 -18.54 9.01
N ARG A 164 -4.06 -19.68 8.30
CA ARG A 164 -3.08 -20.77 8.45
C ARG A 164 -1.71 -20.39 7.88
N TYR A 165 -1.69 -19.66 6.78
CA TYR A 165 -0.44 -19.18 6.20
C TYR A 165 0.25 -18.17 7.11
N GLU A 166 -0.48 -17.17 7.60
CA GLU A 166 0.05 -16.16 8.52
C GLU A 166 0.71 -16.78 9.76
N LYS A 167 0.28 -17.97 10.20
CA LYS A 167 0.96 -18.71 11.28
C LYS A 167 2.43 -19.05 11.00
N ILE A 168 2.86 -19.03 9.73
CA ILE A 168 4.26 -19.21 9.33
C ILE A 168 5.13 -18.10 9.94
N TYR A 169 4.57 -16.92 10.17
CA TYR A 169 5.29 -15.78 10.76
C TYR A 169 5.78 -16.07 12.18
N ASN A 170 5.20 -17.07 12.89
CA ASN A 170 5.74 -17.52 14.17
C ASN A 170 7.15 -18.12 14.10
N ASN A 171 7.68 -18.37 12.90
CA ASN A 171 9.03 -18.86 12.67
C ASN A 171 10.03 -17.73 12.35
N TYR A 172 9.62 -16.47 12.47
CA TYR A 172 10.40 -15.27 12.19
C TYR A 172 10.78 -14.56 13.48
N ASP A 173 11.88 -13.82 13.46
CA ASP A 173 12.33 -13.05 14.63
C ASP A 173 11.51 -11.77 14.79
N VAL A 174 11.03 -11.19 13.67
CA VAL A 174 10.16 -10.01 13.65
C VAL A 174 9.19 -10.11 12.47
N CYS A 175 7.93 -9.69 12.71
CA CYS A 175 6.91 -9.46 11.69
C CYS A 175 6.63 -7.96 11.59
N LEU A 176 6.75 -7.37 10.39
CA LEU A 176 6.47 -5.96 10.12
C LEU A 176 5.10 -5.81 9.47
N VAL A 177 4.33 -4.83 9.94
CA VAL A 177 3.01 -4.46 9.40
C VAL A 177 2.90 -2.94 9.26
N VAL A 178 2.03 -2.47 8.37
CA VAL A 178 1.98 -1.03 8.06
C VAL A 178 1.17 -0.20 9.06
N ASN A 179 0.34 -0.81 9.90
CA ASN A 179 -0.49 -0.06 10.85
C ASN A 179 -0.82 -0.83 12.14
N LYS A 180 -1.30 -0.10 13.15
CA LYS A 180 -1.67 -0.64 14.48
C LYS A 180 -2.87 -1.58 14.44
N ARG A 181 -3.80 -1.40 13.50
CA ARG A 181 -4.98 -2.27 13.35
C ARG A 181 -4.54 -3.67 12.91
N ASP A 182 -3.72 -3.75 11.88
CA ASP A 182 -3.24 -5.02 11.35
C ASP A 182 -2.36 -5.76 12.36
N LYS A 183 -1.52 -5.02 13.11
CA LYS A 183 -0.81 -5.57 14.25
C LYS A 183 -1.76 -6.28 15.23
N LYS A 184 -2.81 -5.59 15.72
CA LYS A 184 -3.78 -6.17 16.65
C LYS A 184 -4.52 -7.38 16.08
N LEU A 185 -4.74 -7.41 14.77
CA LEU A 185 -5.42 -8.52 14.09
C LEU A 185 -4.52 -9.75 14.00
N LEU A 186 -3.25 -9.58 13.63
CA LEU A 186 -2.28 -10.67 13.56
C LEU A 186 -1.90 -11.21 14.94
N GLU A 187 -1.80 -10.39 15.98
CA GLU A 187 -1.52 -10.80 17.36
C GLU A 187 -2.55 -11.81 17.93
N LYS A 188 -3.74 -11.92 17.30
CA LYS A 188 -4.73 -12.93 17.67
C LYS A 188 -4.26 -14.37 17.42
N HIS A 189 -3.40 -14.59 16.43
CA HIS A 189 -2.95 -15.92 16.02
C HIS A 189 -1.44 -16.08 15.79
N ILE A 190 -0.67 -14.99 15.85
CA ILE A 190 0.80 -14.98 15.91
C ILE A 190 1.19 -14.69 17.35
N LYS A 191 1.87 -15.64 18.01
CA LYS A 191 2.15 -15.56 19.45
C LYS A 191 3.63 -15.51 19.78
N ASN A 192 4.48 -16.10 18.91
CA ASN A 192 5.91 -16.29 19.21
C ASN A 192 6.80 -15.22 18.56
N THR A 193 6.23 -14.35 17.71
CA THR A 193 6.97 -13.36 16.95
C THR A 193 6.48 -11.96 17.30
N PRO A 194 7.36 -11.04 17.71
CA PRO A 194 7.01 -9.66 17.94
C PRO A 194 6.56 -9.00 16.64
N ILE A 195 5.40 -8.32 16.68
CA ILE A 195 4.86 -7.59 15.54
C ILE A 195 5.15 -6.11 15.73
N LYS A 196 5.83 -5.50 14.77
CA LYS A 196 6.22 -4.09 14.76
C LYS A 196 5.50 -3.33 13.65
N VAL A 197 5.09 -2.11 13.96
CA VAL A 197 4.48 -1.23 12.97
C VAL A 197 5.58 -0.46 12.25
N VAL A 198 5.60 -0.60 10.93
CA VAL A 198 6.45 0.12 9.99
C VAL A 198 5.51 0.68 8.91
N PRO A 199 5.09 1.95 9.01
CA PRO A 199 4.09 2.49 8.10
C PRO A 199 4.63 2.60 6.67
N ASN A 200 3.74 2.73 5.69
CA ASN A 200 4.16 3.18 4.37
C ASN A 200 4.72 4.59 4.48
N GLY A 201 5.75 4.86 3.71
CA GLY A 201 6.33 6.18 3.59
C GLY A 201 5.80 6.96 2.39
N VAL A 202 6.24 8.19 2.30
CA VAL A 202 6.10 9.06 1.13
C VAL A 202 7.43 9.70 0.80
N ASP A 203 7.67 9.91 -0.51
CA ASP A 203 8.84 10.65 -0.97
C ASP A 203 8.62 12.15 -0.78
N THR A 204 9.10 12.68 0.33
CA THR A 204 8.96 14.09 0.70
C THR A 204 9.86 15.01 -0.13
N THR A 205 10.82 14.49 -0.88
CA THR A 205 11.63 15.26 -1.82
C THR A 205 10.94 15.38 -3.17
N TYR A 206 10.29 14.32 -3.62
CA TYR A 206 9.46 14.35 -4.82
C TYR A 206 8.17 15.15 -4.58
N PHE A 207 7.40 14.82 -3.55
CA PHE A 207 6.20 15.56 -3.15
C PHE A 207 6.59 16.79 -2.31
N THR A 208 7.06 17.83 -3.00
CA THR A 208 7.45 19.11 -2.41
C THR A 208 6.58 20.23 -2.97
N PRO A 209 6.05 21.14 -2.14
CA PRO A 209 5.26 22.27 -2.60
C PRO A 209 5.95 23.03 -3.72
N LYS A 210 5.27 23.23 -4.84
CA LYS A 210 5.75 24.07 -5.95
C LYS A 210 5.49 25.54 -5.64
N LYS A 211 6.39 26.45 -6.08
CA LYS A 211 6.17 27.90 -6.00
C LYS A 211 4.93 28.29 -6.81
N ASP A 212 4.18 29.25 -6.28
CA ASP A 212 2.84 29.62 -6.70
C ASP A 212 2.68 29.95 -8.18
N ASN A 213 1.70 29.30 -8.82
CA ASN A 213 0.87 29.92 -9.87
C ASN A 213 -0.48 30.22 -9.24
N ILE A 214 -0.88 31.49 -9.16
CA ILE A 214 -2.17 31.91 -8.60
C ILE A 214 -3.28 31.37 -9.50
N LYS A 215 -3.90 30.25 -9.07
CA LYS A 215 -5.09 29.67 -9.68
C LYS A 215 -6.25 29.75 -8.68
N SER A 216 -7.48 29.64 -9.16
CA SER A 216 -8.66 29.53 -8.29
C SER A 216 -8.55 28.30 -7.39
N LYS A 217 -9.13 28.37 -6.19
CA LYS A 217 -9.23 27.21 -5.31
C LYS A 217 -10.02 26.09 -5.97
N LYS A 218 -9.54 24.86 -5.83
CA LYS A 218 -10.13 23.65 -6.44
C LYS A 218 -10.09 22.47 -5.48
N LEU A 219 -10.94 21.49 -5.74
CA LEU A 219 -10.94 20.18 -5.11
C LEU A 219 -10.17 19.20 -5.98
N VAL A 220 -9.33 18.36 -5.36
CA VAL A 220 -8.60 17.31 -6.09
C VAL A 220 -8.72 15.98 -5.37
N PHE A 221 -9.00 14.93 -6.14
CA PHE A 221 -8.89 13.53 -5.74
C PHE A 221 -7.88 12.82 -6.62
N LEU A 222 -6.99 12.02 -6.02
CA LEU A 222 -6.02 11.20 -6.75
C LEU A 222 -6.33 9.70 -6.62
N GLY A 223 -6.09 8.94 -7.71
CA GLY A 223 -6.12 7.48 -7.60
C GLY A 223 -6.09 6.71 -8.92
N ASP A 224 -5.89 5.40 -8.83
CA ASP A 224 -6.15 4.48 -9.94
C ASP A 224 -7.65 4.21 -9.97
N MET A 225 -8.34 4.73 -11.00
CA MET A 225 -9.81 4.77 -11.08
C MET A 225 -10.44 3.42 -11.49
N LYS A 226 -9.66 2.34 -11.62
CA LYS A 226 -10.19 0.98 -11.72
C LYS A 226 -10.28 0.26 -10.39
N THR A 227 -9.70 0.81 -9.32
CA THR A 227 -9.73 0.20 -7.98
C THR A 227 -11.06 0.48 -7.28
N PRO A 228 -11.79 -0.56 -6.81
CA PRO A 228 -13.12 -0.38 -6.25
C PRO A 228 -13.21 0.69 -5.14
N PRO A 229 -12.28 0.76 -4.17
CA PRO A 229 -12.36 1.82 -3.15
C PRO A 229 -12.28 3.25 -3.68
N ASN A 230 -11.60 3.48 -4.82
CA ASN A 230 -11.54 4.81 -5.42
C ASN A 230 -12.83 5.12 -6.18
N ILE A 231 -13.39 4.13 -6.89
CA ILE A 231 -14.70 4.25 -7.56
C ILE A 231 -15.78 4.56 -6.53
N ASP A 232 -15.83 3.78 -5.44
CA ASP A 232 -16.80 3.98 -4.35
C ASP A 232 -16.70 5.40 -3.77
N ALA A 233 -15.47 5.86 -3.49
CA ALA A 233 -15.21 7.18 -2.92
C ALA A 233 -15.69 8.31 -3.83
N ILE A 234 -15.36 8.25 -5.13
CA ILE A 234 -15.76 9.27 -6.09
C ILE A 234 -17.25 9.26 -6.34
N ASN A 235 -17.86 8.10 -6.47
CA ASN A 235 -19.33 7.99 -6.62
C ASN A 235 -20.04 8.57 -5.40
N TYR A 236 -19.60 8.23 -4.19
CA TYR A 236 -20.16 8.79 -2.97
C TYR A 236 -20.01 10.33 -2.95
N PHE A 237 -18.82 10.83 -3.28
CA PHE A 237 -18.57 12.28 -3.28
C PHE A 237 -19.43 13.01 -4.31
N CYS A 238 -19.45 12.55 -5.55
CA CYS A 238 -20.17 13.22 -6.64
C CYS A 238 -21.69 13.11 -6.53
N LYS A 239 -22.22 12.04 -5.90
CA LYS A 239 -23.68 11.86 -5.74
C LYS A 239 -24.22 12.53 -4.48
N GLU A 240 -23.50 12.45 -3.36
CA GLU A 240 -24.04 12.82 -2.05
C GLU A 240 -23.46 14.13 -1.49
N ILE A 241 -22.23 14.52 -1.88
CA ILE A 241 -21.51 15.65 -1.26
C ILE A 241 -21.42 16.83 -2.23
N TYR A 242 -20.95 16.59 -3.43
CA TYR A 242 -20.59 17.64 -4.36
C TYR A 242 -21.79 18.53 -4.82
N PRO A 243 -23.00 18.01 -5.04
CA PRO A 243 -24.18 18.86 -5.34
C PRO A 243 -24.45 19.88 -4.24
N LEU A 244 -24.34 19.48 -2.97
CA LEU A 244 -24.54 20.36 -1.82
C LEU A 244 -23.46 21.45 -1.69
N ILE A 245 -22.26 21.18 -2.19
CA ILE A 245 -21.19 22.18 -2.27
C ILE A 245 -21.55 23.20 -3.33
N LEU A 246 -21.98 22.77 -4.53
CA LEU A 246 -22.33 23.67 -5.65
C LEU A 246 -23.51 24.59 -5.34
N GLU A 247 -24.42 24.19 -4.46
CA GLU A 247 -25.49 25.08 -3.95
C GLU A 247 -24.95 26.28 -3.16
N LYS A 248 -23.78 26.11 -2.50
CA LYS A 248 -23.16 27.13 -1.65
C LYS A 248 -22.05 27.90 -2.34
N GLN A 249 -21.24 27.18 -3.14
CA GLN A 249 -20.05 27.74 -3.75
C GLN A 249 -19.68 26.98 -5.02
N SER A 250 -19.43 27.70 -6.11
CA SER A 250 -18.88 27.12 -7.34
C SER A 250 -17.40 26.81 -7.17
N ILE A 251 -17.05 25.52 -7.01
CA ILE A 251 -15.70 25.02 -6.85
C ILE A 251 -15.45 23.91 -7.87
N GLU A 252 -14.37 23.98 -8.63
CA GLU A 252 -13.99 22.94 -9.57
C GLU A 252 -13.48 21.68 -8.86
N LEU A 253 -13.84 20.51 -9.39
CA LEU A 253 -13.37 19.18 -8.94
C LEU A 253 -12.53 18.53 -10.02
N PHE A 254 -11.30 18.18 -9.68
CA PHE A 254 -10.41 17.39 -10.52
C PHE A 254 -10.29 15.95 -9.97
N ILE A 255 -10.70 14.98 -10.78
CA ILE A 255 -10.53 13.55 -10.52
C ILE A 255 -9.33 13.09 -11.34
N VAL A 256 -8.17 12.98 -10.69
CA VAL A 256 -6.88 12.80 -11.35
C VAL A 256 -6.38 11.37 -11.16
N GLY A 257 -6.03 10.72 -12.26
CA GLY A 257 -5.38 9.41 -12.20
C GLY A 257 -5.72 8.51 -13.38
N ARG A 258 -5.04 7.36 -13.41
CA ARG A 258 -5.09 6.42 -14.51
C ARG A 258 -6.31 5.51 -14.48
N ASN A 259 -6.57 4.87 -15.61
CA ASN A 259 -7.58 3.83 -15.80
C ASN A 259 -9.01 4.23 -15.35
N PRO A 260 -9.53 5.42 -15.72
CA PRO A 260 -10.91 5.73 -15.39
C PRO A 260 -11.86 4.76 -16.08
N THR A 261 -12.84 4.26 -15.33
CA THR A 261 -13.93 3.44 -15.88
C THR A 261 -14.92 4.32 -16.64
N ASP A 262 -15.75 3.73 -17.51
CA ASP A 262 -16.79 4.47 -18.23
C ASP A 262 -17.74 5.23 -17.28
N GLU A 263 -18.01 4.67 -16.09
CA GLU A 263 -18.80 5.29 -15.05
C GLU A 263 -18.15 6.58 -14.54
N ILE A 264 -16.84 6.55 -14.29
CA ILE A 264 -16.09 7.72 -13.84
C ILE A 264 -15.94 8.75 -14.97
N LEU A 265 -15.68 8.30 -16.20
CA LEU A 265 -15.60 9.22 -17.35
C LEU A 265 -16.90 10.00 -17.59
N LYS A 266 -18.06 9.41 -17.33
CA LYS A 266 -19.38 10.08 -17.45
C LYS A 266 -19.58 11.21 -16.43
N LEU A 267 -18.77 11.30 -15.38
CA LEU A 267 -18.82 12.41 -14.42
C LEU A 267 -18.24 13.71 -15.01
N ASN A 268 -17.42 13.60 -16.07
CA ASN A 268 -16.79 14.76 -16.70
C ASN A 268 -17.84 15.64 -17.39
N ASP A 269 -18.13 16.82 -16.85
CA ASP A 269 -19.11 17.78 -17.38
C ASP A 269 -18.46 18.99 -18.05
N ASN A 270 -17.12 19.05 -18.08
CA ASN A 270 -16.31 20.16 -18.64
C ASN A 270 -16.59 21.55 -18.05
N LYS A 271 -17.43 21.63 -17.02
CA LYS A 271 -17.78 22.89 -16.34
C LYS A 271 -17.27 22.90 -14.92
N TYR A 272 -17.62 21.88 -14.14
CA TYR A 272 -17.28 21.79 -12.73
C TYR A 272 -16.46 20.54 -12.39
N ILE A 273 -16.61 19.46 -13.16
CA ILE A 273 -15.89 18.21 -12.94
C ILE A 273 -14.99 17.92 -14.14
N THR A 274 -13.70 17.79 -13.87
CA THR A 274 -12.71 17.34 -14.84
C THR A 274 -12.18 15.98 -14.42
N VAL A 275 -12.36 14.96 -15.28
CA VAL A 275 -11.77 13.63 -15.12
C VAL A 275 -10.57 13.52 -16.05
N THR A 276 -9.39 13.27 -15.48
CA THR A 276 -8.19 13.05 -16.29
C THR A 276 -8.01 11.56 -16.59
N ASN A 277 -7.26 11.27 -17.65
CA ASN A 277 -6.57 9.99 -17.80
C ASN A 277 -5.24 10.02 -17.03
N GLU A 278 -4.34 9.08 -17.35
CA GLU A 278 -2.98 9.10 -16.82
C GLU A 278 -2.29 10.41 -17.14
N VAL A 279 -1.73 11.06 -16.13
CA VAL A 279 -1.02 12.33 -16.27
C VAL A 279 0.48 12.11 -16.08
N ALA A 280 1.29 12.96 -16.72
CA ALA A 280 2.73 12.87 -16.63
C ALA A 280 3.24 13.13 -15.20
N ASP A 281 2.63 14.09 -14.51
CA ASP A 281 2.97 14.46 -13.13
C ASP A 281 1.72 14.88 -12.36
N VAL A 282 1.35 14.09 -11.35
CA VAL A 282 0.19 14.39 -10.49
C VAL A 282 0.37 15.69 -9.69
N ARG A 283 1.62 16.12 -9.45
CA ARG A 283 1.93 17.35 -8.70
C ARG A 283 1.47 18.62 -9.42
N ASP A 284 1.20 18.57 -10.73
CA ASP A 284 0.68 19.71 -11.48
C ASP A 284 -0.77 20.06 -11.09
N TYR A 285 -1.45 19.13 -10.42
CA TYR A 285 -2.79 19.31 -9.86
C TYR A 285 -2.76 19.63 -8.36
N LEU A 286 -1.62 19.47 -7.70
CA LEU A 286 -1.43 19.63 -6.25
C LEU A 286 -0.71 20.94 -5.91
N ASP A 287 -1.28 22.06 -6.35
CA ASP A 287 -0.78 23.40 -6.03
C ASP A 287 -1.38 23.94 -4.72
N LYS A 288 -0.84 25.08 -4.22
CA LYS A 288 -1.24 25.71 -2.96
C LYS A 288 -2.75 26.02 -2.84
N ASN A 289 -3.46 26.17 -3.95
CA ASN A 289 -4.89 26.45 -3.96
C ASN A 289 -5.76 25.18 -3.96
N THR A 290 -5.14 24.03 -3.80
CA THR A 290 -5.83 22.74 -3.76
C THR A 290 -6.31 22.41 -2.36
N ILE A 291 -7.60 22.07 -2.23
CA ILE A 291 -8.13 21.32 -1.10
C ILE A 291 -8.18 19.85 -1.54
N PHE A 292 -7.39 19.01 -0.92
CA PHE A 292 -7.34 17.60 -1.26
C PHE A 292 -8.47 16.84 -0.57
N ILE A 293 -9.25 16.07 -1.34
CA ILE A 293 -10.35 15.28 -0.80
C ILE A 293 -10.06 13.78 -0.90
N ALA A 294 -10.38 13.05 0.17
CA ALA A 294 -10.28 11.60 0.20
C ALA A 294 -11.50 10.98 0.90
N PRO A 295 -12.69 11.00 0.27
CA PRO A 295 -13.97 10.58 0.86
C PRO A 295 -14.10 9.05 0.86
N MET A 296 -13.12 8.36 1.42
CA MET A 296 -12.98 6.90 1.38
C MET A 296 -14.01 6.22 2.27
N ILE A 297 -14.94 5.46 1.70
CA ILE A 297 -15.96 4.67 2.42
C ILE A 297 -15.61 3.18 2.48
N SER A 298 -14.62 2.74 1.71
CA SER A 298 -14.15 1.36 1.66
C SER A 298 -12.62 1.29 1.53
N GLY A 299 -12.06 0.07 1.57
CA GLY A 299 -10.63 -0.21 1.42
C GLY A 299 -9.88 -0.30 2.75
N ILE A 300 -8.80 -1.09 2.73
CA ILE A 300 -7.88 -1.32 3.85
C ILE A 300 -6.52 -0.65 3.62
N GLY A 301 -5.67 -0.68 4.65
CA GLY A 301 -4.30 -0.15 4.56
C GLY A 301 -4.22 1.38 4.56
N ILE A 302 -2.99 1.88 4.57
CA ILE A 302 -2.68 3.31 4.49
C ILE A 302 -3.01 3.83 3.08
N LYS A 303 -3.63 4.99 3.01
CA LYS A 303 -3.95 5.67 1.75
C LYS A 303 -2.79 6.60 1.38
N ASN A 304 -1.83 6.11 0.59
CA ASN A 304 -0.63 6.87 0.20
C ASN A 304 -0.97 8.26 -0.37
N LYS A 305 -2.05 8.39 -1.15
CA LYS A 305 -2.52 9.67 -1.68
C LYS A 305 -2.75 10.75 -0.61
N ILE A 306 -3.13 10.35 0.63
CA ILE A 306 -3.29 11.28 1.75
C ILE A 306 -1.92 11.75 2.21
N LEU A 307 -0.94 10.84 2.36
CA LEU A 307 0.43 11.20 2.71
C LEU A 307 1.09 12.08 1.63
N GLU A 308 0.82 11.79 0.35
CA GLU A 308 1.29 12.57 -0.80
C GLU A 308 0.74 14.01 -0.76
N ALA A 309 -0.56 14.16 -0.53
CA ALA A 309 -1.19 15.47 -0.40
C ALA A 309 -0.70 16.25 0.83
N MET A 310 -0.52 15.57 1.97
CA MET A 310 0.07 16.15 3.18
C MET A 310 1.52 16.58 2.95
N ALA A 311 2.30 15.78 2.19
CA ALA A 311 3.66 16.12 1.80
C ALA A 311 3.72 17.35 0.88
N MET A 312 2.70 17.56 0.04
CA MET A 312 2.54 18.78 -0.78
C MET A 312 2.03 19.99 0.03
N GLN A 313 1.96 19.88 1.35
CA GLN A 313 1.49 20.96 2.24
C GLN A 313 0.03 21.37 1.98
N LEU A 314 -0.81 20.43 1.53
CA LEU A 314 -2.22 20.70 1.23
C LEU A 314 -3.12 20.43 2.44
N PRO A 315 -4.19 21.22 2.63
CA PRO A 315 -5.26 20.84 3.53
C PRO A 315 -5.98 19.60 2.95
N VAL A 316 -6.06 18.55 3.78
CA VAL A 316 -6.70 17.28 3.41
C VAL A 316 -8.00 17.12 4.18
N ILE A 317 -9.09 16.83 3.48
CA ILE A 317 -10.35 16.39 4.09
C ILE A 317 -10.56 14.90 3.77
N THR A 318 -10.81 14.11 4.79
CA THR A 318 -11.00 12.68 4.63
C THR A 318 -12.06 12.14 5.61
N THR A 319 -12.35 10.86 5.53
CA THR A 319 -13.22 10.11 6.44
C THR A 319 -12.39 9.35 7.48
N LEU A 320 -13.04 8.80 8.50
CA LEU A 320 -12.41 7.86 9.43
C LEU A 320 -11.78 6.65 8.72
N ASN A 321 -12.38 6.17 7.63
CA ASN A 321 -11.82 5.07 6.85
C ASN A 321 -10.61 5.53 6.01
N GLY A 322 -10.62 6.75 5.53
CA GLY A 322 -9.50 7.34 4.78
C GLY A 322 -8.25 7.53 5.62
N VAL A 323 -8.38 8.00 6.86
CA VAL A 323 -7.24 8.22 7.78
C VAL A 323 -6.73 6.93 8.43
N ASN A 324 -7.36 5.79 8.19
CA ASN A 324 -6.98 4.52 8.81
C ASN A 324 -5.51 4.17 8.52
N GLY A 325 -4.75 3.97 9.60
CA GLY A 325 -3.31 3.68 9.55
C GLY A 325 -2.41 4.92 9.54
N ILE A 326 -2.99 6.13 9.52
CA ILE A 326 -2.25 7.40 9.66
C ILE A 326 -2.57 7.97 11.04
N ASP A 327 -1.56 8.13 11.90
CA ASP A 327 -1.72 8.65 13.27
C ASP A 327 -1.87 10.18 13.30
N ALA A 328 -2.53 10.76 12.29
CA ALA A 328 -2.77 12.20 12.19
C ALA A 328 -3.84 12.67 13.19
N ILE A 329 -3.66 13.88 13.72
CA ILE A 329 -4.60 14.51 14.65
C ILE A 329 -5.60 15.34 13.83
N ASN A 330 -6.91 15.07 14.06
CA ASN A 330 -8.00 15.83 13.43
C ASN A 330 -7.88 17.34 13.75
N ASN A 331 -8.24 18.18 12.78
CA ASN A 331 -8.18 19.65 12.82
C ASN A 331 -6.78 20.24 13.08
N LYS A 332 -5.74 19.40 13.07
CA LYS A 332 -4.36 19.84 13.19
C LYS A 332 -3.54 19.47 11.95
N HIS A 333 -3.52 18.18 11.57
CA HIS A 333 -2.74 17.68 10.45
C HIS A 333 -3.61 17.43 9.21
N LEU A 334 -4.88 17.22 9.39
CA LEU A 334 -5.91 17.05 8.36
C LEU A 334 -7.28 17.22 9.00
N VAL A 335 -8.35 17.18 8.21
CA VAL A 335 -9.73 17.26 8.68
C VAL A 335 -10.43 15.92 8.45
N ILE A 336 -11.09 15.39 9.47
CA ILE A 336 -11.85 14.15 9.41
C ILE A 336 -13.33 14.49 9.46
N ALA A 337 -14.07 14.20 8.39
CA ALA A 337 -15.52 14.33 8.32
C ALA A 337 -16.20 12.97 8.58
N SER A 338 -17.16 12.95 9.47
CA SER A 338 -17.90 11.75 9.87
C SER A 338 -19.14 11.48 9.03
N ASN A 339 -19.63 12.48 8.30
CA ASN A 339 -20.83 12.44 7.47
C ASN A 339 -20.79 13.47 6.34
N THR A 340 -21.77 13.40 5.43
CA THR A 340 -21.92 14.29 4.28
C THR A 340 -21.94 15.76 4.67
N LYS A 341 -22.71 16.11 5.69
CA LYS A 341 -22.85 17.50 6.13
C LYS A 341 -21.51 18.08 6.60
N GLU A 342 -20.80 17.37 7.47
CA GLU A 342 -19.47 17.80 7.92
C GLU A 342 -18.49 17.94 6.77
N PHE A 343 -18.55 17.03 5.77
CA PHE A 343 -17.69 17.11 4.60
C PHE A 343 -17.93 18.42 3.81
N VAL A 344 -19.22 18.77 3.59
CA VAL A 344 -19.61 20.03 2.94
C VAL A 344 -19.14 21.23 3.77
N ASP A 345 -19.44 21.25 5.06
CA ASP A 345 -19.15 22.40 5.93
C ASP A 345 -17.63 22.65 6.03
N TYR A 346 -16.81 21.60 6.14
CA TYR A 346 -15.35 21.73 6.12
C TYR A 346 -14.79 22.19 4.77
N ILE A 347 -15.33 21.73 3.64
CA ILE A 347 -14.90 22.22 2.32
C ILE A 347 -15.17 23.72 2.20
N ILE A 348 -16.37 24.16 2.58
CA ILE A 348 -16.74 25.59 2.51
C ILE A 348 -15.85 26.41 3.46
N LEU A 349 -15.63 25.94 4.68
CA LEU A 349 -14.74 26.59 5.63
C LEU A 349 -13.33 26.78 5.07
N LEU A 350 -12.70 25.70 4.57
CA LEU A 350 -11.36 25.78 3.98
C LEU A 350 -11.32 26.61 2.70
N TYR A 351 -12.41 26.61 1.93
CA TYR A 351 -12.50 27.47 0.74
C TYR A 351 -12.48 28.96 1.13
N GLN A 352 -13.17 29.34 2.21
CA GLN A 352 -13.29 30.71 2.68
C GLN A 352 -12.11 31.19 3.52
N ASP A 353 -11.37 30.28 4.18
CA ASP A 353 -10.25 30.61 5.07
C ASP A 353 -8.90 30.07 4.54
N PRO A 354 -8.15 30.87 3.73
CA PRO A 354 -6.83 30.52 3.26
C PRO A 354 -5.80 30.33 4.39
N LYS A 355 -5.94 31.10 5.50
CA LYS A 355 -4.99 30.99 6.62
C LYS A 355 -5.13 29.65 7.33
N LEU A 356 -6.35 29.17 7.49
CA LEU A 356 -6.60 27.83 8.04
C LEU A 356 -6.02 26.74 7.12
N CYS A 357 -6.15 26.91 5.80
CA CYS A 357 -5.51 26.00 4.84
C CYS A 357 -4.00 25.95 5.04
N ASP A 358 -3.34 27.10 5.15
CA ASP A 358 -1.89 27.20 5.34
C ASP A 358 -1.44 26.57 6.69
N VAL A 359 -2.21 26.77 7.75
CA VAL A 359 -1.90 26.17 9.07
C VAL A 359 -2.03 24.65 9.05
N ILE A 360 -3.12 24.13 8.53
CA ILE A 360 -3.35 22.67 8.45
C ILE A 360 -2.31 22.05 7.51
N GLY A 361 -2.10 22.62 6.32
CA GLY A 361 -1.13 22.14 5.35
C GLY A 361 0.30 22.13 5.88
N SER A 362 0.74 23.18 6.56
CA SER A 362 2.07 23.25 7.17
C SER A 362 2.25 22.19 8.27
N ASN A 363 1.26 22.01 9.13
CA ASN A 363 1.29 20.98 10.15
C ASN A 363 1.27 19.57 9.52
N ALA A 364 0.52 19.37 8.44
CA ALA A 364 0.48 18.13 7.69
C ALA A 364 1.86 17.78 7.13
N ARG A 365 2.55 18.71 6.49
CA ARG A 365 3.90 18.55 5.93
C ARG A 365 4.90 18.16 7.01
N LEU A 366 4.99 18.92 8.10
CA LEU A 366 5.90 18.64 9.21
C LEU A 366 5.64 17.27 9.83
N PHE A 367 4.37 16.89 9.96
CA PHE A 367 3.98 15.57 10.48
C PHE A 367 4.45 14.44 9.57
N VAL A 368 4.25 14.57 8.25
CA VAL A 368 4.65 13.53 7.28
C VAL A 368 6.17 13.44 7.17
N GLU A 369 6.89 14.55 7.12
CA GLU A 369 8.35 14.57 7.12
C GLU A 369 8.93 13.84 8.33
N LYS A 370 8.35 14.06 9.50
CA LYS A 370 8.82 13.48 10.76
C LYS A 370 8.51 11.98 10.91
N TYR A 371 7.36 11.51 10.43
CA TYR A 371 6.88 10.17 10.78
C TYR A 371 6.70 9.24 9.57
N TYR A 372 6.59 9.79 8.35
CA TYR A 372 6.23 9.06 7.15
C TYR A 372 7.19 9.28 5.96
N SER A 373 8.30 10.04 6.12
CA SER A 373 9.33 10.05 5.07
C SER A 373 9.97 8.67 4.94
N TRP A 374 10.29 8.23 3.73
CA TRP A 374 10.92 6.93 3.52
C TRP A 374 12.24 6.78 4.28
N SER A 375 13.00 7.86 4.48
CA SER A 375 14.19 7.84 5.33
C SER A 375 13.87 7.44 6.77
N ASN A 376 12.88 8.08 7.39
CA ASN A 376 12.48 7.76 8.76
C ASN A 376 11.85 6.36 8.89
N VAL A 377 11.08 5.93 7.89
CA VAL A 377 10.54 4.56 7.82
C VAL A 377 11.68 3.54 7.74
N SER A 378 12.70 3.79 6.93
CA SER A 378 13.86 2.91 6.79
C SER A 378 14.68 2.82 8.07
N GLU A 379 14.80 3.90 8.84
CA GLU A 379 15.45 3.88 10.16
C GLU A 379 14.73 2.95 11.16
N ILE A 380 13.39 2.85 11.08
CA ILE A 380 12.65 1.87 11.90
C ILE A 380 13.06 0.45 11.51
N ILE A 381 13.21 0.18 10.21
CA ILE A 381 13.63 -1.14 9.71
C ILE A 381 15.08 -1.44 10.13
N LYS A 382 16.01 -0.49 9.97
CA LYS A 382 17.41 -0.64 10.42
C LYS A 382 17.49 -1.04 11.91
N LYS A 383 16.70 -0.37 12.76
CA LYS A 383 16.61 -0.72 14.19
C LYS A 383 16.16 -2.18 14.41
N GLN A 384 15.24 -2.69 13.58
CA GLN A 384 14.83 -4.10 13.70
C GLN A 384 15.93 -5.06 13.22
N ILE A 385 16.63 -4.72 12.13
CA ILE A 385 17.79 -5.48 11.65
C ILE A 385 18.85 -5.60 12.75
N ASP A 386 19.21 -4.49 13.38
CA ASP A 386 20.22 -4.46 14.43
C ASP A 386 19.83 -5.23 15.69
N LEU A 387 18.55 -5.19 16.06
CA LEU A 387 18.02 -5.91 17.23
C LEU A 387 18.09 -7.43 17.11
N ILE A 388 17.79 -7.97 15.91
CA ILE A 388 17.75 -9.43 15.68
C ILE A 388 19.10 -9.99 15.25
N SER A 389 20.06 -9.13 15.00
CA SER A 389 21.41 -9.51 14.53
C SER A 389 22.42 -9.63 15.67
N LYS A 390 21.99 -9.39 16.89
CA LYS A 390 22.79 -9.60 18.12
C LYS A 390 22.71 -11.04 18.57
#